data_e73c4e704256db933dc82ebff1d9bbfc
#
_entry.id   e73c4e704256db933dc82ebff1d9bbfc
#
_cell.length_a   1.000
_cell.length_b   1.000
_cell.length_c   1.000
_cell.angle_alpha   90.00
_cell.angle_beta   90.00
_cell.angle_gamma   90.00
#
_symmetry.space_group_name_H-M   'P 1'
#
loop_
_entity.id
_entity.type
_entity.pdbx_description
1 polymer ?
#
loop_
_entity_poly.entity_id
_entity_poly.type
_entity_poly.pdbx_seq_one_letter_code
_entity_poly.pdbx_strand_id
1 'polypeptide(L)'
;MRWAHLEEQRIEDRIQTLTDRAHSITSSLKDVCVRGGGGSVQKDDFLVSIADEVERLLEAKKDTTQRILDVESFIDRLHDPRHRRILHLRYVQGLRWERIAEAMTSGHIYYSERQIYRLHKYALRAADRLWAQEQSEEDGYVDS
;
A
#
# COMPACT_ATOMS: atom_id res chain seq x y z
N MET A 1 4.11 5.16 5.87
CA MET A 1 3.06 4.91 4.86
C MET A 1 3.54 5.08 3.42
N ARG A 2 4.33 6.10 3.10
CA ARG A 2 4.98 6.20 1.76
C ARG A 2 5.73 4.92 1.39
N TRP A 3 6.34 4.28 2.37
CA TRP A 3 7.03 3.00 2.21
C TRP A 3 6.08 1.85 1.85
N ALA A 4 4.88 1.82 2.42
CA ALA A 4 3.88 0.78 2.13
C ALA A 4 3.40 0.83 0.67
N HIS A 5 3.18 2.02 0.10
CA HIS A 5 2.85 2.15 -1.32
C HIS A 5 3.98 1.72 -2.25
N LEU A 6 5.22 2.03 -1.89
CA LEU A 6 6.38 1.58 -2.66
C LEU A 6 6.52 0.06 -2.61
N GLU A 7 6.23 -0.54 -1.47
CA GLU A 7 6.25 -2.00 -1.31
C GLU A 7 5.11 -2.66 -2.10
N GLU A 8 3.91 -2.10 -2.06
CA GLU A 8 2.77 -2.56 -2.86
C GLU A 8 3.09 -2.53 -4.36
N GLN A 9 3.62 -1.41 -4.84
CA GLN A 9 4.05 -1.25 -6.23
C GLN A 9 5.10 -2.30 -6.62
N ARG A 10 6.10 -2.51 -5.79
CA ARG A 10 7.15 -3.51 -6.02
C ARG A 10 6.59 -4.93 -6.10
N ILE A 11 5.62 -5.25 -5.25
CA ILE A 11 4.94 -6.54 -5.26
C ILE A 11 4.13 -6.70 -6.54
N GLU A 12 3.38 -5.69 -6.96
CA GLU A 12 2.62 -5.71 -8.22
C GLU A 12 3.52 -5.91 -9.43
N ASP A 13 4.61 -5.16 -9.53
CA ASP A 13 5.58 -5.28 -10.61
C ASP A 13 6.19 -6.71 -10.66
N ARG A 14 6.45 -7.30 -9.50
CA ARG A 14 6.97 -8.67 -9.41
C ARG A 14 5.94 -9.69 -9.86
N ILE A 15 4.67 -9.55 -9.45
CA ILE A 15 3.56 -10.41 -9.88
C ILE A 15 3.41 -10.34 -11.40
N GLN A 16 3.42 -9.13 -11.97
CA GLN A 16 3.30 -8.95 -13.41
C GLN A 16 4.44 -9.63 -14.17
N THR A 17 5.67 -9.45 -13.72
CA THR A 17 6.85 -10.08 -14.31
C THR A 17 6.74 -11.60 -14.30
N LEU A 18 6.32 -12.20 -13.18
CA LEU A 18 6.17 -13.66 -13.06
C LEU A 18 5.02 -14.19 -13.91
N THR A 19 3.93 -13.46 -13.99
CA THR A 19 2.77 -13.80 -14.83
C THR A 19 3.15 -13.81 -16.32
N ASP A 20 3.85 -12.77 -16.77
CA ASP A 20 4.35 -12.69 -18.15
C ASP A 20 5.30 -13.83 -18.49
N ARG A 21 6.17 -14.17 -17.55
CA ARG A 21 7.11 -15.30 -17.68
C ARG A 21 6.38 -16.64 -17.79
N ALA A 22 5.35 -16.86 -16.97
CA ALA A 22 4.51 -18.06 -17.04
C ALA A 22 3.77 -18.15 -18.37
N HIS A 23 3.23 -17.07 -18.91
CA HIS A 23 2.60 -17.02 -20.23
C HIS A 23 3.60 -17.34 -21.35
N SER A 24 4.79 -16.80 -21.31
CA SER A 24 5.86 -17.08 -22.29
C SER A 24 6.22 -18.57 -22.30
N ILE A 25 6.36 -19.19 -21.15
CA ILE A 25 6.66 -20.63 -21.02
C ILE A 25 5.51 -21.48 -21.55
N THR A 26 4.26 -21.13 -21.24
CA THR A 26 3.06 -21.84 -21.74
C THR A 26 2.95 -21.76 -23.25
N SER A 27 3.25 -20.61 -23.86
CA SER A 27 3.29 -20.44 -25.30
C SER A 27 4.38 -21.30 -25.96
N SER A 28 5.57 -21.35 -25.36
CA SER A 28 6.66 -22.23 -25.83
C SER A 28 6.31 -23.71 -25.71
N LEU A 29 5.53 -24.12 -24.70
CA LEU A 29 5.06 -25.51 -24.51
C LEU A 29 4.07 -25.92 -25.60
N LYS A 30 3.21 -25.03 -26.09
CA LYS A 30 2.31 -25.31 -27.21
C LYS A 30 3.11 -25.65 -28.47
N ASP A 31 4.18 -24.93 -28.74
CA ASP A 31 5.05 -25.18 -29.90
C ASP A 31 5.84 -26.49 -29.77
N VAL A 32 6.21 -26.89 -28.55
CA VAL A 32 6.97 -28.14 -28.26
C VAL A 32 6.06 -29.38 -28.23
N CYS A 33 4.79 -29.25 -27.81
CA CYS A 33 3.83 -30.38 -27.86
C CYS A 33 3.54 -30.86 -29.27
N VAL A 34 3.72 -30.03 -30.27
CA VAL A 34 3.60 -30.40 -31.68
C VAL A 34 4.81 -31.22 -32.18
N ARG A 35 5.94 -31.18 -31.46
CA ARG A 35 7.21 -31.85 -31.86
C ARG A 35 7.56 -33.09 -31.06
N GLY A 36 6.73 -33.54 -30.08
CA GLY A 36 6.88 -34.80 -29.35
C GLY A 36 8.28 -35.01 -28.74
N GLY A 37 8.58 -34.41 -27.61
CA GLY A 37 9.85 -34.61 -26.92
C GLY A 37 9.72 -34.42 -25.40
N GLY A 38 10.21 -35.42 -24.63
CA GLY A 38 10.18 -35.45 -23.18
C GLY A 38 10.95 -34.31 -22.52
N GLY A 39 10.23 -33.30 -22.06
CA GLY A 39 10.75 -32.15 -21.29
C GLY A 39 9.68 -31.55 -20.38
N SER A 40 8.53 -32.22 -20.24
CA SER A 40 7.37 -31.69 -19.54
C SER A 40 7.52 -31.58 -18.02
N VAL A 41 8.28 -32.50 -17.37
CA VAL A 41 8.36 -32.59 -15.91
C VAL A 41 9.10 -31.38 -15.30
N GLN A 42 10.22 -30.94 -15.88
CA GLN A 42 11.00 -29.82 -15.39
C GLN A 42 10.26 -28.46 -15.60
N LYS A 43 9.50 -28.37 -16.69
CA LYS A 43 8.71 -27.15 -16.99
C LYS A 43 7.50 -27.04 -16.08
N ASP A 44 6.84 -28.16 -15.77
CA ASP A 44 5.72 -28.21 -14.82
C ASP A 44 6.16 -27.82 -13.42
N ASP A 45 7.31 -28.32 -12.93
CA ASP A 45 7.90 -27.93 -11.64
C ASP A 45 8.23 -26.43 -11.59
N PHE A 46 8.70 -25.86 -12.69
CA PHE A 46 9.00 -24.44 -12.79
C PHE A 46 7.73 -23.58 -12.75
N LEU A 47 6.66 -24.01 -13.44
CA LEU A 47 5.35 -23.34 -13.42
C LEU A 47 4.72 -23.39 -12.02
N VAL A 48 4.81 -24.52 -11.33
CA VAL A 48 4.35 -24.65 -9.92
C VAL A 48 5.13 -23.71 -9.01
N SER A 49 6.45 -23.60 -9.18
CA SER A 49 7.29 -22.68 -8.42
C SER A 49 6.89 -21.20 -8.65
N ILE A 50 6.57 -20.84 -9.90
CA ILE A 50 6.07 -19.50 -10.21
C ILE A 50 4.70 -19.26 -9.57
N ALA A 51 3.80 -20.23 -9.62
CA ALA A 51 2.47 -20.13 -9.02
C ALA A 51 2.56 -19.93 -7.51
N ASP A 52 3.42 -20.68 -6.82
CA ASP A 52 3.66 -20.55 -5.37
C ASP A 52 4.23 -19.17 -5.01
N GLU A 53 5.14 -18.64 -5.82
CA GLU A 53 5.71 -17.32 -5.61
C GLU A 53 4.66 -16.21 -5.82
N VAL A 54 3.83 -16.33 -6.85
CA VAL A 54 2.71 -15.40 -7.09
C VAL A 54 1.73 -15.42 -5.92
N GLU A 55 1.39 -16.60 -5.39
CA GLU A 55 0.51 -16.73 -4.23
C GLU A 55 1.08 -16.04 -2.99
N ARG A 56 2.36 -16.21 -2.70
CA ARG A 56 3.05 -15.51 -1.60
C ARG A 56 3.04 -13.99 -1.79
N LEU A 57 3.26 -13.52 -3.00
CA LEU A 57 3.25 -12.09 -3.32
C LEU A 57 1.85 -11.49 -3.19
N LEU A 58 0.81 -12.21 -3.60
CA LEU A 58 -0.58 -11.79 -3.42
C LEU A 58 -0.95 -11.68 -1.93
N GLU A 59 -0.50 -12.62 -1.10
CA GLU A 59 -0.72 -12.56 0.35
C GLU A 59 0.02 -11.36 0.98
N ALA A 60 1.28 -11.12 0.59
CA ALA A 60 2.04 -9.95 1.03
C ALA A 60 1.39 -8.63 0.59
N LYS A 61 0.84 -8.57 -0.62
CA LYS A 61 0.07 -7.42 -1.11
C LYS A 61 -1.18 -7.18 -0.26
N LYS A 62 -1.91 -8.23 0.07
CA LYS A 62 -3.09 -8.17 0.92
C LYS A 62 -2.77 -7.59 2.29
N ASP A 63 -1.70 -8.01 2.93
CA ASP A 63 -1.24 -7.49 4.22
C ASP A 63 -0.88 -6.00 4.13
N THR A 64 -0.16 -5.60 3.08
CA THR A 64 0.21 -4.21 2.85
C THR A 64 -1.01 -3.33 2.61
N THR A 65 -1.95 -3.79 1.80
CA THR A 65 -3.22 -3.11 1.54
C THR A 65 -4.02 -2.95 2.83
N GLN A 66 -4.08 -3.97 3.68
CA GLN A 66 -4.77 -3.90 4.96
C GLN A 66 -4.15 -2.85 5.89
N ARG A 67 -2.84 -2.75 5.94
CA ARG A 67 -2.15 -1.69 6.73
C ARG A 67 -2.49 -0.28 6.24
N ILE A 68 -2.58 -0.09 4.93
CA ILE A 68 -2.99 1.19 4.34
C ILE A 68 -4.42 1.53 4.75
N LEU A 69 -5.34 0.56 4.65
CA LEU A 69 -6.74 0.73 5.05
C LEU A 69 -6.89 1.02 6.55
N ASP A 70 -6.10 0.37 7.40
CA ASP A 70 -6.12 0.59 8.85
C ASP A 70 -5.69 2.03 9.19
N VAL A 71 -4.67 2.54 8.52
CA VAL A 71 -4.21 3.93 8.71
C VAL A 71 -5.22 4.93 8.14
N GLU A 72 -5.79 4.67 6.98
CA GLU A 72 -6.84 5.50 6.41
C GLU A 72 -8.04 5.58 7.36
N SER A 73 -8.49 4.46 7.88
CA SER A 73 -9.54 4.37 8.88
C SER A 73 -9.21 5.15 10.17
N PHE A 74 -7.97 5.07 10.64
CA PHE A 74 -7.50 5.84 11.80
C PHE A 74 -7.53 7.35 11.52
N ILE A 75 -7.02 7.78 10.37
CA ILE A 75 -7.03 9.20 9.95
C ILE A 75 -8.48 9.75 9.90
N ASP A 76 -9.42 8.96 9.41
CA ASP A 76 -10.83 9.36 9.30
C ASP A 76 -11.49 9.60 10.66
N ARG A 77 -10.95 9.05 11.75
CA ARG A 77 -11.43 9.31 13.12
C ARG A 77 -10.94 10.61 13.73
N LEU A 78 -9.98 11.31 13.10
CA LEU A 78 -9.54 12.62 13.55
C LEU A 78 -10.66 13.66 13.42
N HIS A 79 -10.75 14.56 14.39
CA HIS A 79 -11.83 15.54 14.46
C HIS A 79 -11.69 16.65 13.41
N ASP A 80 -10.49 17.22 13.24
CA ASP A 80 -10.25 18.34 12.31
C ASP A 80 -10.12 17.83 10.86
N PRO A 81 -10.99 18.30 9.94
CA PRO A 81 -10.92 17.89 8.53
C PRO A 81 -9.60 18.27 7.84
N ARG A 82 -8.95 19.35 8.28
CA ARG A 82 -7.63 19.74 7.72
C ARG A 82 -6.54 18.76 8.12
N HIS A 83 -6.60 18.25 9.35
CA HIS A 83 -5.70 17.21 9.84
C HIS A 83 -5.90 15.90 9.07
N ARG A 84 -7.15 15.48 8.88
CA ARG A 84 -7.46 14.29 8.05
C ARG A 84 -6.88 14.44 6.65
N ARG A 85 -7.13 15.57 6.01
CA ARG A 85 -6.70 15.80 4.62
C ARG A 85 -5.18 15.80 4.47
N ILE A 86 -4.44 16.50 5.32
CA ILE A 86 -2.98 16.55 5.21
C ILE A 86 -2.33 15.20 5.48
N LEU A 87 -2.83 14.45 6.46
CA LEU A 87 -2.32 13.11 6.76
C LEU A 87 -2.65 12.11 5.66
N HIS A 88 -3.85 12.21 5.09
CA HIS A 88 -4.25 11.38 3.95
C HIS A 88 -3.37 11.64 2.73
N LEU A 89 -3.16 12.90 2.36
CA LEU A 89 -2.32 13.29 1.23
C LEU A 89 -0.86 12.83 1.42
N ARG A 90 -0.34 12.93 2.65
CA ARG A 90 1.05 12.58 2.93
C ARG A 90 1.27 11.08 3.08
N TYR A 91 0.44 10.39 3.83
CA TYR A 91 0.66 9.01 4.27
C TYR A 91 -0.12 7.98 3.47
N VAL A 92 -1.31 8.29 3.02
CA VAL A 92 -2.11 7.38 2.17
C VAL A 92 -1.73 7.56 0.70
N GLN A 93 -1.73 8.78 0.18
CA GLN A 93 -1.36 9.06 -1.22
C GLN A 93 0.14 9.21 -1.46
N GLY A 94 0.94 9.41 -0.41
CA GLY A 94 2.40 9.50 -0.50
C GLY A 94 2.93 10.73 -1.23
N LEU A 95 2.17 11.82 -1.24
CA LEU A 95 2.54 13.04 -1.96
C LEU A 95 3.72 13.78 -1.31
N ARG A 96 4.50 14.47 -2.13
CA ARG A 96 5.54 15.39 -1.69
C ARG A 96 4.91 16.68 -1.14
N TRP A 97 5.65 17.41 -0.34
CA TRP A 97 5.16 18.62 0.34
C TRP A 97 4.66 19.69 -0.62
N GLU A 98 5.34 19.90 -1.74
CA GLU A 98 4.94 20.85 -2.78
C GLU A 98 3.56 20.48 -3.35
N ARG A 99 3.33 19.21 -3.62
CA ARG A 99 2.06 18.71 -4.11
C ARG A 99 0.95 18.77 -3.07
N ILE A 100 1.29 18.58 -1.80
CA ILE A 100 0.34 18.75 -0.70
C ILE A 100 -0.10 20.20 -0.58
N ALA A 101 0.85 21.16 -0.68
CA ALA A 101 0.54 22.57 -0.66
C ALA A 101 -0.42 22.96 -1.80
N GLU A 102 -0.16 22.48 -3.02
CA GLU A 102 -1.06 22.68 -4.17
C GLU A 102 -2.45 22.06 -3.92
N ALA A 103 -2.51 20.82 -3.44
CA ALA A 103 -3.75 20.08 -3.21
C ALA A 103 -4.61 20.68 -2.07
N MET A 104 -3.96 21.28 -1.05
CA MET A 104 -4.64 21.96 0.07
C MET A 104 -5.12 23.35 -0.31
N THR A 105 -4.46 24.00 -1.27
CA THR A 105 -4.85 25.31 -1.76
C THR A 105 -6.14 25.20 -2.57
N SER A 106 -7.20 25.89 -2.15
CA SER A 106 -8.46 25.92 -2.87
C SER A 106 -9.15 27.27 -2.72
N GLY A 107 -9.65 27.81 -3.82
CA GLY A 107 -10.38 29.07 -3.83
C GLY A 107 -9.55 30.24 -3.27
N HIS A 108 -9.97 30.77 -2.13
CA HIS A 108 -9.32 31.91 -1.49
C HIS A 108 -8.27 31.53 -0.43
N ILE A 109 -8.09 30.24 -0.16
CA ILE A 109 -7.15 29.76 0.85
C ILE A 109 -5.89 29.25 0.16
N TYR A 110 -4.79 29.98 0.36
CA TYR A 110 -3.47 29.61 -0.12
C TYR A 110 -2.63 29.06 1.04
N TYR A 111 -2.01 27.90 0.82
CA TYR A 111 -1.08 27.31 1.78
C TYR A 111 0.34 27.36 1.24
N SER A 112 1.23 28.05 1.96
CA SER A 112 2.67 27.94 1.73
C SER A 112 3.21 26.62 2.30
N GLU A 113 4.37 26.16 1.83
CA GLU A 113 5.02 24.97 2.39
C GLU A 113 5.21 25.09 3.91
N ARG A 114 5.60 26.26 4.40
CA ARG A 114 5.79 26.50 5.84
C ARG A 114 4.49 26.31 6.63
N GLN A 115 3.37 26.76 6.10
CA GLN A 115 2.05 26.54 6.71
C GLN A 115 1.67 25.06 6.69
N ILE A 116 1.99 24.35 5.60
CA ILE A 116 1.77 22.92 5.47
C ILE A 116 2.59 22.15 6.51
N TYR A 117 3.88 22.45 6.70
CA TYR A 117 4.70 21.83 7.74
C TYR A 117 4.13 22.05 9.15
N ARG A 118 3.65 23.25 9.41
CA ARG A 118 3.02 23.60 10.70
C ARG A 118 1.72 22.83 10.90
N LEU A 119 0.87 22.78 9.89
CA LEU A 119 -0.38 22.01 9.92
C LEU A 119 -0.12 20.51 10.12
N HIS A 120 0.87 19.97 9.42
CA HIS A 120 1.29 18.58 9.59
C HIS A 120 1.74 18.29 11.03
N LYS A 121 2.51 19.16 11.63
CA LYS A 121 2.93 19.03 13.03
C LYS A 121 1.74 18.99 14.00
N TYR A 122 0.74 19.86 13.80
CA TYR A 122 -0.48 19.83 14.59
C TYR A 122 -1.33 18.59 14.33
N ALA A 123 -1.40 18.14 13.09
CA ALA A 123 -2.11 16.92 12.72
C ALA A 123 -1.49 15.68 13.38
N LEU A 124 -0.16 15.57 13.41
CA LEU A 124 0.55 14.49 14.11
C LEU A 124 0.29 14.51 15.62
N ARG A 125 0.26 15.68 16.23
CA ARG A 125 -0.07 15.81 17.67
C ARG A 125 -1.51 15.41 17.95
N ALA A 126 -2.45 15.73 17.07
CA ALA A 126 -3.82 15.29 17.18
C ALA A 126 -3.94 13.77 17.01
N ALA A 127 -3.18 13.18 16.11
CA ALA A 127 -3.12 11.73 15.91
C ALA A 127 -2.55 11.02 17.16
N ASP A 128 -1.47 11.54 17.75
CA ASP A 128 -0.89 10.98 18.97
C ASP A 128 -1.90 11.00 20.14
N ARG A 129 -2.66 12.05 20.29
CA ARG A 129 -3.69 12.16 21.33
C ARG A 129 -4.83 11.16 21.11
N LEU A 130 -5.29 11.03 19.87
CA LEU A 130 -6.34 10.07 19.52
C LEU A 130 -5.85 8.64 19.78
N TRP A 131 -4.65 8.31 19.36
CA TRP A 131 -4.04 7.01 19.61
C TRP A 131 -3.96 6.67 21.10
N ALA A 132 -3.46 7.61 21.91
CA ALA A 132 -3.37 7.43 23.35
C ALA A 132 -4.74 7.25 24.02
N GLN A 133 -5.75 7.96 23.53
CA GLN A 133 -7.13 7.84 24.02
C GLN A 133 -7.71 6.46 23.70
N GLU A 134 -7.57 5.99 22.46
CA GLU A 134 -8.05 4.67 22.02
C GLU A 134 -7.38 3.54 22.80
N GLN A 135 -6.08 3.62 23.08
CA GLN A 135 -5.37 2.64 23.90
C GLN A 135 -5.87 2.62 25.34
N SER A 136 -6.17 3.77 25.91
CA SER A 136 -6.72 3.86 27.28
C SER A 136 -8.12 3.26 27.39
N GLU A 137 -8.93 3.38 26.34
CA GLU A 137 -10.27 2.79 26.30
C GLU A 137 -10.21 1.27 26.15
N GLU A 138 -9.27 0.73 25.36
CA GLU A 138 -9.02 -0.71 25.25
C GLU A 138 -8.55 -1.32 26.57
N ASP A 139 -7.57 -0.69 27.23
CA ASP A 139 -7.03 -1.16 28.50
C ASP A 139 -8.08 -1.08 29.62
N GLY A 140 -8.97 -0.08 29.61
CA GLY A 140 -10.05 0.07 30.57
C GLY A 140 -11.17 -0.98 30.44
N TYR A 141 -11.32 -1.58 29.27
CA TYR A 141 -12.32 -2.63 29.04
C TYR A 141 -11.87 -4.01 29.53
N VAL A 142 -10.57 -4.26 29.60
CA VAL A 142 -10.00 -5.54 30.04
C VAL A 142 -10.03 -5.69 31.57
N ASP A 143 -10.12 -4.60 32.32
CA ASP A 143 -10.08 -4.56 33.79
C ASP A 143 -11.48 -4.60 34.45
N SER A 144 -12.54 -4.76 33.67
CA SER A 144 -13.91 -4.93 34.18
C SER A 144 -14.41 -6.42 34.00
#